data_fad32d8ecfd403de7d01333cd7240e35
#
_entry.id   fad32d8ecfd403de7d01333cd7240e35
#
_cell.length_a   1.000
_cell.length_b   1.000
_cell.length_c   1.000
_cell.angle_alpha   90.00
_cell.angle_beta   90.00
_cell.angle_gamma   90.00
#
_symmetry.space_group_name_H-M   'P 1'
#
loop_
_entity.id
_entity.type
_entity.pdbx_description
1 polymer ?
#
loop_
_entity_poly.entity_id
_entity_poly.type
_entity_poly.pdbx_seq_one_letter_code
_entity_poly.pdbx_strand_id
1 'polypeptide(L)'
;MKTDIEIAREAEPKTIDQIADKLGIEEQYLERYGKFKSKVDLSISDEKLKDSKNGKLILVTAISPTPAGEGKTTTSVGLVDGLCHIGKNAMICLREPSLGPCFGMKGGAAGGGYAQVIPMTDINLHFTGDFHAIGAAHNLLSALIDNHIHWENQLDIDPRRITWKRVVDMNDRSLRDITCGLGGVGNGIPRQSGFDITVASEIMAVFCLASDIDDLKKRIGNMVIGYTRSNEPIRAKQLNADGAITALLKDAFQPNLVQTLENNPAFIHGGPFANIAHGCNSVVSTKLALKLADYVVTEAGFGADLGAEKFFDIKCRKSGLTPDAVVLVATTKALKVHGGVTKDNLGAENVDAVTEGCKNLKRHIENITKFGVPVIVGINDYVTDTEQEHAAIINFCKEIGVQCRISSHWEKGGKGASDLAEEVVKIADSSSSKFKPLYDNKMSLWDKTEYIAQNIYGASEIIADKKVRNQFKKLEDDGFGEYPVCMAKTQYSFSTDPLLMGAPSGHDVPIREVRLSAGAEFIVVVCGEIMTMPGLPRVPASEGIDVDDEGLIQGLF
;
A
#
# COMPACT_ATOMS: atom_id res chain seq x y z
N MET A 1 29.75 -7.94 1.08
CA MET A 1 28.39 -8.45 0.71
C MET A 1 27.95 -7.61 -0.47
N LYS A 2 27.41 -8.20 -1.53
CA LYS A 2 26.91 -7.44 -2.69
C LYS A 2 25.71 -6.60 -2.31
N THR A 3 25.58 -5.43 -2.93
CA THR A 3 24.40 -4.56 -2.81
C THR A 3 23.23 -5.13 -3.61
N ASP A 4 22.00 -4.69 -3.31
CA ASP A 4 20.80 -5.17 -3.99
C ASP A 4 20.85 -4.90 -5.51
N ILE A 5 21.41 -3.74 -5.92
CA ILE A 5 21.56 -3.41 -7.34
C ILE A 5 22.63 -4.27 -8.03
N GLU A 6 23.70 -4.64 -7.35
CA GLU A 6 24.73 -5.57 -7.90
C GLU A 6 24.13 -6.96 -8.10
N ILE A 7 23.35 -7.46 -7.15
CA ILE A 7 22.64 -8.74 -7.26
C ILE A 7 21.65 -8.69 -8.45
N ALA A 8 20.88 -7.61 -8.57
CA ALA A 8 19.93 -7.44 -9.66
C ALA A 8 20.58 -7.40 -11.04
N ARG A 9 21.81 -6.86 -11.15
CA ARG A 9 22.57 -6.77 -12.41
C ARG A 9 23.16 -8.11 -12.84
N GLU A 10 23.50 -8.97 -11.90
CA GLU A 10 24.01 -10.31 -12.18
C GLU A 10 22.91 -11.30 -12.59
N ALA A 11 21.64 -10.91 -12.44
CA ALA A 11 20.53 -11.76 -12.81
C ALA A 11 20.49 -11.99 -14.33
N GLU A 12 20.02 -13.18 -14.72
CA GLU A 12 19.73 -13.55 -16.10
C GLU A 12 18.21 -13.54 -16.35
N PRO A 13 17.60 -12.35 -16.60
CA PRO A 13 16.17 -12.29 -16.77
C PRO A 13 15.71 -12.98 -18.05
N LYS A 14 14.61 -13.68 -17.97
CA LYS A 14 13.88 -14.17 -19.14
C LYS A 14 13.22 -13.01 -19.87
N THR A 15 12.93 -13.17 -21.15
CA THR A 15 12.12 -12.19 -21.87
C THR A 15 10.70 -12.16 -21.27
N ILE A 16 10.05 -11.03 -21.39
CA ILE A 16 8.69 -10.88 -20.85
C ILE A 16 7.70 -11.85 -21.52
N ASP A 17 7.94 -12.21 -22.77
CA ASP A 17 7.15 -13.21 -23.47
C ASP A 17 7.27 -14.59 -22.81
N GLN A 18 8.47 -15.00 -22.41
CA GLN A 18 8.69 -16.26 -21.70
C GLN A 18 8.03 -16.27 -20.30
N ILE A 19 7.89 -15.10 -19.68
CA ILE A 19 7.17 -14.98 -18.41
C ILE A 19 5.66 -15.04 -18.65
N ALA A 20 5.17 -14.39 -19.70
CA ALA A 20 3.77 -14.45 -20.11
C ALA A 20 3.34 -15.88 -20.48
N ASP A 21 4.19 -16.61 -21.20
CA ASP A 21 3.96 -18.01 -21.57
C ASP A 21 3.77 -18.91 -20.33
N LYS A 22 4.52 -18.68 -19.24
CA LYS A 22 4.32 -19.39 -17.97
C LYS A 22 2.92 -19.23 -17.39
N LEU A 23 2.29 -18.06 -17.66
CA LEU A 23 0.95 -17.72 -17.20
C LEU A 23 -0.14 -18.06 -18.24
N GLY A 24 0.25 -18.55 -19.43
CA GLY A 24 -0.68 -18.79 -20.53
C GLY A 24 -1.27 -17.51 -21.12
N ILE A 25 -0.59 -16.38 -21.00
CA ILE A 25 -0.99 -15.10 -21.58
C ILE A 25 -0.48 -15.04 -23.03
N GLU A 26 -1.40 -14.92 -24.00
CA GLU A 26 -1.05 -14.84 -25.42
C GLU A 26 -0.54 -13.44 -25.78
N GLU A 27 0.29 -13.40 -26.82
CA GLU A 27 0.95 -12.18 -27.34
C GLU A 27 -0.03 -11.01 -27.57
N GLN A 28 -1.24 -11.29 -28.03
CA GLN A 28 -2.25 -10.27 -28.32
C GLN A 28 -2.72 -9.48 -27.08
N TYR A 29 -2.50 -10.01 -25.87
CA TYR A 29 -2.83 -9.34 -24.60
C TYR A 29 -1.61 -8.64 -23.98
N LEU A 30 -0.48 -8.55 -24.69
CA LEU A 30 0.76 -7.95 -24.19
C LEU A 30 1.10 -6.65 -24.92
N GLU A 31 1.21 -5.57 -24.17
CA GLU A 31 1.82 -4.34 -24.63
C GLU A 31 3.24 -4.23 -24.04
N ARG A 32 4.26 -4.49 -24.89
CA ARG A 32 5.65 -4.59 -24.45
C ARG A 32 6.27 -3.22 -24.19
N TYR A 33 6.88 -3.08 -23.04
CA TYR A 33 7.72 -1.93 -22.65
C TYR A 33 9.20 -2.35 -22.61
N GLY A 34 9.73 -2.69 -23.78
CA GLY A 34 11.06 -3.26 -23.93
C GLY A 34 11.08 -4.80 -23.73
N LYS A 35 12.24 -5.33 -23.34
CA LYS A 35 12.49 -6.78 -23.34
C LYS A 35 11.94 -7.50 -22.10
N PHE A 36 11.84 -6.77 -20.95
CA PHE A 36 11.65 -7.38 -19.63
C PHE A 36 10.39 -6.87 -18.89
N LYS A 37 9.59 -6.02 -19.53
CA LYS A 37 8.36 -5.46 -18.97
C LYS A 37 7.25 -5.48 -20.01
N SER A 38 6.02 -5.65 -19.58
CA SER A 38 4.83 -5.51 -20.42
C SER A 38 3.64 -5.06 -19.59
N LYS A 39 2.69 -4.36 -20.19
CA LYS A 39 1.33 -4.30 -19.66
C LYS A 39 0.53 -5.50 -20.14
N VAL A 40 -0.48 -5.88 -19.35
CA VAL A 40 -1.41 -6.95 -19.69
C VAL A 40 -2.79 -6.38 -19.89
N ASP A 41 -3.36 -6.59 -21.09
CA ASP A 41 -4.70 -6.13 -21.44
C ASP A 41 -5.74 -6.85 -20.58
N LEU A 42 -6.60 -6.07 -19.93
CA LEU A 42 -7.63 -6.58 -19.03
C LEU A 42 -8.75 -7.34 -19.74
N SER A 43 -8.89 -7.19 -21.07
CA SER A 43 -9.84 -7.96 -21.88
C SER A 43 -9.63 -9.48 -21.78
N ILE A 44 -8.41 -9.93 -21.49
CA ILE A 44 -8.09 -11.34 -21.24
C ILE A 44 -9.00 -11.94 -20.16
N SER A 45 -9.41 -11.14 -19.15
CA SER A 45 -10.27 -11.60 -18.06
C SER A 45 -11.64 -12.06 -18.55
N ASP A 46 -12.22 -11.35 -19.50
CA ASP A 46 -13.55 -11.63 -20.04
C ASP A 46 -13.51 -12.62 -21.21
N GLU A 47 -12.46 -12.57 -22.02
CA GLU A 47 -12.34 -13.37 -23.23
C GLU A 47 -11.85 -14.80 -22.97
N LYS A 48 -10.84 -14.96 -22.09
CA LYS A 48 -10.17 -16.24 -21.85
C LYS A 48 -10.33 -16.78 -20.43
N LEU A 49 -10.30 -15.90 -19.44
CA LEU A 49 -10.22 -16.31 -18.04
C LEU A 49 -11.58 -16.27 -17.31
N LYS A 50 -12.66 -15.99 -18.03
CA LYS A 50 -14.01 -15.86 -17.46
C LYS A 50 -14.40 -17.07 -16.60
N ASP A 51 -14.16 -18.27 -17.07
CA ASP A 51 -14.52 -19.53 -16.41
C ASP A 51 -13.38 -20.12 -15.55
N SER A 52 -12.21 -19.43 -15.50
CA SER A 52 -11.10 -19.88 -14.67
C SER A 52 -11.45 -19.75 -13.19
N LYS A 53 -11.08 -20.77 -12.41
CA LYS A 53 -11.20 -20.71 -10.96
C LYS A 53 -10.16 -19.73 -10.40
N ASN A 54 -10.52 -19.05 -9.32
CA ASN A 54 -9.56 -18.25 -8.60
C ASN A 54 -8.57 -19.12 -7.82
N GLY A 55 -7.31 -18.74 -7.86
CA GLY A 55 -6.29 -19.25 -6.97
C GLY A 55 -6.48 -18.78 -5.53
N LYS A 56 -5.56 -19.17 -4.65
CA LYS A 56 -5.51 -18.83 -3.24
C LYS A 56 -4.87 -17.45 -3.04
N LEU A 57 -5.53 -16.58 -2.27
CA LEU A 57 -5.03 -15.25 -1.96
C LEU A 57 -4.31 -15.25 -0.61
N ILE A 58 -3.03 -14.89 -0.62
CA ILE A 58 -2.17 -14.84 0.56
C ILE A 58 -1.75 -13.39 0.79
N LEU A 59 -2.10 -12.84 1.96
CA LEU A 59 -1.66 -11.51 2.37
C LEU A 59 -0.36 -11.63 3.17
N VAL A 60 0.66 -10.87 2.78
CA VAL A 60 1.86 -10.63 3.60
C VAL A 60 1.74 -9.26 4.27
N THR A 61 1.86 -9.24 5.58
CA THR A 61 1.87 -8.04 6.41
C THR A 61 2.95 -8.17 7.47
N ALA A 62 3.11 -7.21 8.38
CA ALA A 62 4.13 -7.28 9.41
C ALA A 62 3.62 -6.77 10.76
N ILE A 63 4.43 -6.98 11.79
CA ILE A 63 4.32 -6.29 13.08
C ILE A 63 4.50 -4.78 12.90
N SER A 64 4.30 -3.98 13.95
CA SER A 64 4.51 -2.52 13.90
C SER A 64 5.91 -2.19 13.38
N PRO A 65 6.03 -1.32 12.33
CA PRO A 65 7.32 -1.02 11.73
C PRO A 65 8.25 -0.30 12.69
N THR A 66 9.55 -0.51 12.45
CA THR A 66 10.65 0.11 13.20
C THR A 66 11.63 0.76 12.23
N PRO A 67 12.55 1.61 12.71
CA PRO A 67 13.59 2.16 11.85
C PRO A 67 14.53 1.12 11.22
N ALA A 68 14.52 -0.12 11.71
CA ALA A 68 15.31 -1.23 11.17
C ALA A 68 14.70 -1.86 9.90
N GLY A 69 13.38 -1.64 9.69
CA GLY A 69 12.61 -2.29 8.63
C GLY A 69 12.24 -3.74 8.97
N GLU A 70 11.13 -4.24 8.44
CA GLU A 70 10.64 -5.62 8.69
C GLU A 70 10.84 -6.53 7.47
N GLY A 71 11.15 -5.98 6.31
CA GLY A 71 11.40 -6.73 5.08
C GLY A 71 10.15 -7.40 4.50
N LYS A 72 8.99 -6.74 4.58
CA LYS A 72 7.73 -7.28 4.02
C LYS A 72 7.83 -7.63 2.54
N THR A 73 8.28 -6.70 1.71
CA THR A 73 8.39 -6.92 0.26
C THR A 73 9.39 -8.02 -0.05
N THR A 74 10.54 -8.03 0.62
CA THR A 74 11.54 -9.10 0.50
C THR A 74 10.94 -10.46 0.87
N THR A 75 10.18 -10.53 1.97
CA THR A 75 9.49 -11.77 2.38
C THR A 75 8.38 -12.15 1.40
N SER A 76 7.66 -11.20 0.83
CA SER A 76 6.60 -11.46 -0.16
C SER A 76 7.18 -12.07 -1.44
N VAL A 77 8.28 -11.52 -1.93
CA VAL A 77 9.00 -12.05 -3.10
C VAL A 77 9.60 -13.42 -2.78
N GLY A 78 10.33 -13.54 -1.66
CA GLY A 78 10.90 -14.81 -1.22
C GLY A 78 9.85 -15.91 -1.03
N LEU A 79 8.66 -15.58 -0.54
CA LEU A 79 7.55 -16.53 -0.40
C LEU A 79 7.06 -17.03 -1.76
N VAL A 80 6.93 -16.16 -2.76
CA VAL A 80 6.53 -16.59 -4.12
C VAL A 80 7.60 -17.46 -4.74
N ASP A 81 8.86 -17.07 -4.63
CA ASP A 81 9.98 -17.89 -5.12
C ASP A 81 10.03 -19.23 -4.37
N GLY A 82 9.74 -19.23 -3.06
CA GLY A 82 9.61 -20.45 -2.25
C GLY A 82 8.45 -21.35 -2.69
N LEU A 83 7.28 -20.77 -2.98
CA LEU A 83 6.13 -21.52 -3.52
C LEU A 83 6.47 -22.16 -4.87
N CYS A 84 7.10 -21.40 -5.77
CA CYS A 84 7.57 -21.93 -7.06
C CYS A 84 8.66 -22.98 -6.88
N HIS A 85 9.58 -22.81 -5.92
CA HIS A 85 10.65 -23.78 -5.63
C HIS A 85 10.09 -25.13 -5.18
N ILE A 86 8.99 -25.15 -4.42
CA ILE A 86 8.30 -26.39 -4.03
C ILE A 86 7.28 -26.88 -5.09
N GLY A 87 7.37 -26.35 -6.32
CA GLY A 87 6.58 -26.82 -7.48
C GLY A 87 5.17 -26.30 -7.56
N LYS A 88 4.83 -25.19 -6.89
CA LYS A 88 3.51 -24.53 -7.01
C LYS A 88 3.52 -23.47 -8.11
N ASN A 89 2.38 -23.31 -8.79
CA ASN A 89 2.15 -22.19 -9.70
C ASN A 89 1.75 -20.96 -8.88
N ALA A 90 2.68 -20.03 -8.70
CA ALA A 90 2.49 -18.85 -7.86
C ALA A 90 2.97 -17.57 -8.55
N MET A 91 2.35 -16.44 -8.19
CA MET A 91 2.78 -15.12 -8.60
C MET A 91 2.56 -14.07 -7.49
N ILE A 92 3.22 -12.92 -7.63
CA ILE A 92 3.13 -11.83 -6.67
C ILE A 92 2.46 -10.59 -7.27
N CYS A 93 1.71 -9.86 -6.43
CA CYS A 93 1.15 -8.55 -6.76
C CYS A 93 1.69 -7.50 -5.79
N LEU A 94 2.47 -6.56 -6.28
CA LEU A 94 3.12 -5.50 -5.51
C LEU A 94 2.61 -4.11 -5.89
N ARG A 95 2.93 -3.14 -5.04
CA ARG A 95 2.76 -1.72 -5.34
C ARG A 95 3.95 -1.22 -6.15
N GLU A 96 3.69 -0.27 -7.03
CA GLU A 96 4.72 0.52 -7.69
C GLU A 96 5.30 1.54 -6.69
N PRO A 97 6.64 1.70 -6.62
CA PRO A 97 7.27 2.66 -5.72
C PRO A 97 7.12 4.10 -6.22
N SER A 98 7.01 5.05 -5.28
CA SER A 98 7.01 6.49 -5.54
C SER A 98 8.44 7.03 -5.55
N LEU A 99 8.73 7.99 -6.42
CA LEU A 99 10.03 8.66 -6.52
C LEU A 99 10.41 9.40 -5.24
N GLY A 100 9.44 10.02 -4.56
CA GLY A 100 9.70 10.75 -3.32
C GLY A 100 10.41 9.92 -2.25
N PRO A 101 9.90 8.76 -1.83
CA PRO A 101 10.61 7.84 -0.96
C PRO A 101 11.94 7.33 -1.52
N CYS A 102 12.02 7.00 -2.81
CA CYS A 102 13.24 6.51 -3.45
C CYS A 102 14.40 7.51 -3.35
N PHE A 103 14.13 8.78 -3.60
CA PHE A 103 15.14 9.84 -3.51
C PHE A 103 15.28 10.48 -2.12
N GLY A 104 14.29 10.25 -1.24
CA GLY A 104 14.26 10.83 0.11
C GLY A 104 14.83 9.93 1.17
N MET A 105 14.05 8.97 1.59
CA MET A 105 14.43 7.99 2.62
C MET A 105 14.57 6.64 1.93
N LYS A 106 15.71 6.01 2.07
CA LYS A 106 16.01 4.68 1.54
C LYS A 106 14.80 3.72 1.62
N GLY A 107 14.37 3.14 0.51
CA GLY A 107 13.28 2.18 0.48
C GLY A 107 12.58 2.08 -0.87
N GLY A 108 13.16 1.38 -1.85
CA GLY A 108 12.46 0.90 -3.04
C GLY A 108 11.47 -0.22 -2.72
N ALA A 109 10.52 -0.48 -3.63
CA ALA A 109 9.54 -1.56 -3.47
C ALA A 109 9.91 -2.83 -4.26
N ALA A 110 11.17 -3.01 -4.60
CA ALA A 110 11.63 -4.15 -5.41
C ALA A 110 12.02 -5.40 -4.60
N GLY A 111 12.03 -5.34 -3.27
CA GLY A 111 12.58 -6.38 -2.40
C GLY A 111 14.06 -6.12 -2.07
N GLY A 112 14.81 -7.16 -1.68
CA GLY A 112 16.24 -7.04 -1.35
C GLY A 112 16.96 -8.40 -1.32
N GLY A 113 18.29 -8.38 -1.39
CA GLY A 113 19.10 -9.59 -1.48
C GLY A 113 18.72 -10.44 -2.69
N TYR A 114 18.59 -11.73 -2.49
CA TYR A 114 18.16 -12.67 -3.53
C TYR A 114 16.62 -12.79 -3.69
N ALA A 115 15.84 -11.99 -2.98
CA ALA A 115 14.39 -11.92 -3.10
C ALA A 115 13.96 -10.54 -3.63
N GLN A 116 14.13 -10.32 -4.94
CA GLN A 116 13.83 -9.08 -5.64
C GLN A 116 12.98 -9.30 -6.88
N VAL A 117 12.23 -8.26 -7.28
CA VAL A 117 11.61 -8.14 -8.62
C VAL A 117 12.49 -7.29 -9.52
N ILE A 118 12.60 -7.69 -10.78
CA ILE A 118 13.45 -7.06 -11.80
C ILE A 118 12.65 -6.72 -13.07
N PRO A 119 13.06 -5.66 -13.81
CA PRO A 119 14.26 -4.81 -13.68
C PRO A 119 14.15 -3.77 -12.54
N MET A 120 15.00 -3.85 -11.54
CA MET A 120 14.93 -3.06 -10.30
C MET A 120 15.03 -1.55 -10.56
N THR A 121 15.94 -1.11 -11.42
CA THR A 121 16.15 0.31 -11.72
C THR A 121 14.92 0.93 -12.38
N ASP A 122 14.34 0.25 -13.36
CA ASP A 122 13.14 0.73 -14.06
C ASP A 122 11.96 0.85 -13.09
N ILE A 123 11.75 -0.18 -12.26
CA ILE A 123 10.66 -0.23 -11.27
C ILE A 123 10.76 0.94 -10.30
N ASN A 124 11.95 1.27 -9.81
CA ASN A 124 12.15 2.32 -8.81
C ASN A 124 12.24 3.74 -9.38
N LEU A 125 12.41 3.91 -10.68
CA LEU A 125 12.55 5.23 -11.33
C LEU A 125 11.39 5.49 -12.30
N HIS A 126 11.58 5.25 -13.59
CA HIS A 126 10.57 5.41 -14.62
C HIS A 126 10.14 4.04 -15.16
N PHE A 127 9.08 3.50 -14.60
CA PHE A 127 8.65 2.14 -14.90
C PHE A 127 7.94 2.03 -16.25
N THR A 128 6.66 2.34 -16.30
CA THR A 128 5.82 2.31 -17.52
C THR A 128 5.00 3.59 -17.69
N GLY A 129 5.14 4.55 -16.76
CA GLY A 129 4.50 5.85 -16.84
C GLY A 129 3.21 5.98 -16.03
N ASP A 130 2.82 4.99 -15.22
CA ASP A 130 1.57 5.00 -14.47
C ASP A 130 1.49 6.19 -13.50
N PHE A 131 2.55 6.47 -12.76
CA PHE A 131 2.62 7.64 -11.86
C PHE A 131 2.55 8.97 -12.59
N HIS A 132 3.16 9.06 -13.79
CA HIS A 132 3.01 10.24 -14.63
C HIS A 132 1.56 10.43 -15.07
N ALA A 133 0.89 9.36 -15.53
CA ALA A 133 -0.51 9.39 -15.93
C ALA A 133 -1.43 9.83 -14.78
N ILE A 134 -1.23 9.27 -13.58
CA ILE A 134 -1.98 9.62 -12.37
C ILE A 134 -1.75 11.09 -11.99
N GLY A 135 -0.49 11.56 -12.01
CA GLY A 135 -0.14 12.95 -11.73
C GLY A 135 -0.75 13.92 -12.75
N ALA A 136 -0.68 13.58 -14.05
CA ALA A 136 -1.27 14.38 -15.13
C ALA A 136 -2.80 14.44 -15.00
N ALA A 137 -3.45 13.32 -14.75
CA ALA A 137 -4.90 13.23 -14.54
C ALA A 137 -5.37 14.06 -13.34
N HIS A 138 -4.65 13.99 -12.22
CA HIS A 138 -4.94 14.76 -11.02
C HIS A 138 -4.79 16.28 -11.27
N ASN A 139 -3.70 16.68 -11.91
CA ASN A 139 -3.40 18.08 -12.18
C ASN A 139 -4.31 18.67 -13.27
N LEU A 140 -4.78 17.85 -14.23
CA LEU A 140 -5.81 18.28 -15.18
C LEU A 140 -7.08 18.70 -14.44
N LEU A 141 -7.53 17.92 -13.45
CA LEU A 141 -8.72 18.28 -12.67
C LEU A 141 -8.51 19.60 -11.89
N SER A 142 -7.32 19.82 -11.31
CA SER A 142 -6.96 21.09 -10.69
C SER A 142 -7.05 22.26 -11.67
N ALA A 143 -6.54 22.08 -12.89
CA ALA A 143 -6.60 23.11 -13.93
C ALA A 143 -8.04 23.38 -14.40
N LEU A 144 -8.87 22.33 -14.53
CA LEU A 144 -10.28 22.48 -14.89
C LEU A 144 -11.09 23.24 -13.83
N ILE A 145 -10.82 23.03 -12.54
CA ILE A 145 -11.44 23.77 -11.44
C ILE A 145 -11.08 25.26 -11.55
N ASP A 146 -9.80 25.60 -11.67
CA ASP A 146 -9.36 26.99 -11.76
C ASP A 146 -9.88 27.65 -13.07
N ASN A 147 -9.90 26.92 -14.18
CA ASN A 147 -10.48 27.40 -15.45
C ASN A 147 -11.97 27.67 -15.34
N HIS A 148 -12.75 26.79 -14.69
CA HIS A 148 -14.18 26.99 -14.48
C HIS A 148 -14.48 28.25 -13.66
N ILE A 149 -13.69 28.49 -12.60
CA ILE A 149 -13.82 29.68 -11.77
C ILE A 149 -13.42 30.95 -12.55
N HIS A 150 -12.42 30.88 -13.42
CA HIS A 150 -11.97 31.99 -14.25
C HIS A 150 -13.05 32.45 -15.24
N TRP A 151 -13.76 31.50 -15.85
CA TRP A 151 -14.83 31.73 -16.80
C TRP A 151 -16.20 31.53 -16.15
N GLU A 152 -16.87 32.58 -15.74
CA GLU A 152 -18.28 32.60 -15.31
C GLU A 152 -18.64 31.81 -14.04
N ASN A 153 -17.90 30.80 -13.61
CA ASN A 153 -18.14 29.97 -12.41
C ASN A 153 -19.63 29.54 -12.26
N GLN A 154 -20.20 28.95 -13.31
CA GLN A 154 -21.63 28.56 -13.34
C GLN A 154 -22.03 27.58 -12.22
N LEU A 155 -21.10 26.82 -11.69
CA LEU A 155 -21.32 25.91 -10.54
C LEU A 155 -21.25 26.59 -9.18
N ASP A 156 -21.05 27.92 -9.14
CA ASP A 156 -20.89 28.70 -7.92
C ASP A 156 -19.85 28.13 -6.94
N ILE A 157 -18.71 27.66 -7.47
CA ILE A 157 -17.60 27.14 -6.65
C ILE A 157 -17.09 28.27 -5.75
N ASP A 158 -17.07 28.04 -4.42
CA ASP A 158 -16.42 28.98 -3.50
C ASP A 158 -14.89 28.73 -3.52
N PRO A 159 -14.06 29.68 -4.02
CA PRO A 159 -12.60 29.51 -4.09
C PRO A 159 -11.93 29.21 -2.75
N ARG A 160 -12.60 29.52 -1.63
CA ARG A 160 -12.12 29.25 -0.27
C ARG A 160 -12.44 27.81 0.20
N ARG A 161 -13.28 27.09 -0.55
CA ARG A 161 -13.80 25.76 -0.20
C ARG A 161 -13.40 24.68 -1.22
N ILE A 162 -12.39 24.96 -2.04
CA ILE A 162 -11.79 23.96 -2.92
C ILE A 162 -10.99 23.00 -2.05
N THR A 163 -11.33 21.71 -2.13
CA THR A 163 -10.64 20.61 -1.41
C THR A 163 -9.55 19.96 -2.24
N TRP A 164 -9.47 20.27 -3.52
CA TRP A 164 -8.58 19.66 -4.49
C TRP A 164 -7.29 20.48 -4.63
N LYS A 165 -6.16 19.85 -4.28
CA LYS A 165 -4.81 20.39 -4.47
C LYS A 165 -4.23 19.95 -5.81
N ARG A 166 -2.95 20.20 -6.04
CA ARG A 166 -2.13 19.61 -7.11
C ARG A 166 -1.32 18.45 -6.56
N VAL A 167 -0.65 17.70 -7.42
CA VAL A 167 0.26 16.64 -7.00
C VAL A 167 1.59 16.70 -7.75
N VAL A 168 2.63 16.19 -7.09
CA VAL A 168 3.94 15.89 -7.67
C VAL A 168 4.49 14.65 -6.98
N ASP A 169 5.12 13.76 -7.74
CA ASP A 169 5.70 12.54 -7.17
C ASP A 169 7.12 12.78 -6.67
N MET A 170 7.25 13.68 -5.71
CA MET A 170 8.51 14.03 -5.06
C MET A 170 8.25 14.55 -3.64
N ASN A 171 9.23 14.37 -2.74
CA ASN A 171 9.19 14.93 -1.40
C ASN A 171 9.62 16.39 -1.42
N ASP A 172 8.67 17.33 -1.32
CA ASP A 172 8.96 18.75 -1.31
C ASP A 172 8.12 19.51 -0.25
N ARG A 173 8.72 19.77 0.91
CA ARG A 173 8.02 20.46 2.00
C ARG A 173 7.64 21.91 1.69
N SER A 174 8.29 22.55 0.72
CA SER A 174 8.00 23.94 0.34
C SER A 174 6.68 24.08 -0.42
N LEU A 175 6.17 22.96 -0.98
CA LEU A 175 4.92 22.92 -1.72
C LEU A 175 3.68 22.60 -0.87
N ARG A 176 3.81 22.38 0.44
CA ARG A 176 2.67 22.05 1.33
C ARG A 176 1.59 23.11 1.29
N ASP A 177 2.02 24.38 1.34
CA ASP A 177 1.15 25.55 1.28
C ASP A 177 1.74 26.57 0.31
N ILE A 178 0.96 26.92 -0.73
CA ILE A 178 1.32 27.90 -1.75
C ILE A 178 0.18 28.88 -1.98
N THR A 179 0.48 29.99 -2.59
CA THR A 179 -0.53 30.87 -3.19
C THR A 179 -0.53 30.67 -4.71
N CYS A 180 -1.63 30.27 -5.28
CA CYS A 180 -1.84 30.20 -6.72
C CYS A 180 -2.70 31.37 -7.22
N GLY A 181 -2.72 31.60 -8.56
CA GLY A 181 -3.52 32.67 -9.19
C GLY A 181 -2.93 34.07 -9.07
N LEU A 182 -1.65 34.21 -8.72
CA LEU A 182 -0.94 35.51 -8.70
C LEU A 182 -0.64 35.98 -10.13
N GLY A 183 -0.44 37.29 -10.33
CA GLY A 183 -0.06 37.92 -11.61
C GLY A 183 -1.20 38.66 -12.29
N GLY A 184 -2.27 38.97 -11.57
CA GLY A 184 -3.39 39.79 -12.05
C GLY A 184 -4.56 38.98 -12.60
N VAL A 185 -5.57 39.69 -13.11
CA VAL A 185 -6.87 39.13 -13.47
C VAL A 185 -6.78 38.01 -14.52
N GLY A 186 -5.80 38.08 -15.42
CA GLY A 186 -5.60 37.05 -16.45
C GLY A 186 -5.17 35.69 -15.91
N ASN A 187 -4.67 35.62 -14.67
CA ASN A 187 -4.19 34.37 -14.04
C ASN A 187 -5.19 33.74 -13.05
N GLY A 188 -6.36 34.35 -12.88
CA GLY A 188 -7.43 33.84 -12.03
C GLY A 188 -7.51 34.52 -10.67
N ILE A 189 -8.05 33.80 -9.68
CA ILE A 189 -8.30 34.33 -8.33
C ILE A 189 -7.19 33.84 -7.39
N PRO A 190 -6.43 34.76 -6.75
CA PRO A 190 -5.45 34.39 -5.75
C PRO A 190 -6.09 33.60 -4.59
N ARG A 191 -5.58 32.40 -4.32
CA ARG A 191 -6.06 31.55 -3.23
C ARG A 191 -4.94 30.69 -2.65
N GLN A 192 -5.10 30.29 -1.40
CA GLN A 192 -4.25 29.26 -0.82
C GLN A 192 -4.51 27.90 -1.49
N SER A 193 -3.48 27.18 -1.74
CA SER A 193 -3.48 25.81 -2.27
C SER A 193 -2.24 25.06 -1.77
N GLY A 194 -1.91 23.93 -2.36
CA GLY A 194 -0.71 23.16 -2.05
C GLY A 194 -0.54 22.00 -3.02
N PHE A 195 0.46 21.19 -2.73
CA PHE A 195 0.68 19.92 -3.41
C PHE A 195 0.62 18.77 -2.41
N ASP A 196 0.05 17.66 -2.82
CA ASP A 196 0.21 16.38 -2.16
C ASP A 196 1.17 15.51 -3.01
N ILE A 197 1.81 14.51 -2.41
CA ILE A 197 2.57 13.52 -3.20
C ILE A 197 1.57 12.63 -3.97
N THR A 198 1.93 12.23 -5.19
CA THR A 198 1.03 11.49 -6.09
C THR A 198 0.39 10.26 -5.43
N VAL A 199 1.13 9.54 -4.60
CA VAL A 199 0.66 8.33 -3.89
C VAL A 199 -0.34 8.61 -2.76
N ALA A 200 -0.50 9.87 -2.35
CA ALA A 200 -1.52 10.31 -1.38
C ALA A 200 -2.80 10.83 -2.06
N SER A 201 -2.84 10.90 -3.39
CA SER A 201 -3.97 11.44 -4.14
C SER A 201 -5.19 10.52 -4.13
N GLU A 202 -6.38 11.13 -4.23
CA GLU A 202 -7.62 10.37 -4.42
C GLU A 202 -7.64 9.64 -5.77
N ILE A 203 -7.02 10.21 -6.84
CA ILE A 203 -6.89 9.53 -8.14
C ILE A 203 -6.15 8.19 -7.97
N MET A 204 -5.04 8.15 -7.21
CA MET A 204 -4.32 6.91 -6.92
C MET A 204 -5.21 5.90 -6.19
N ALA A 205 -5.99 6.34 -5.21
CA ALA A 205 -6.89 5.46 -4.46
C ALA A 205 -8.02 4.92 -5.35
N VAL A 206 -8.64 5.77 -6.17
CA VAL A 206 -9.68 5.39 -7.16
C VAL A 206 -9.11 4.38 -8.16
N PHE A 207 -7.95 4.67 -8.73
CA PHE A 207 -7.24 3.81 -9.68
C PHE A 207 -7.00 2.40 -9.10
N CYS A 208 -6.62 2.31 -7.83
CA CYS A 208 -6.34 1.02 -7.20
C CYS A 208 -7.60 0.25 -6.76
N LEU A 209 -8.74 0.94 -6.55
CA LEU A 209 -9.99 0.30 -6.09
C LEU A 209 -10.99 0.02 -7.22
N ALA A 210 -10.82 0.63 -8.39
CA ALA A 210 -11.68 0.38 -9.53
C ALA A 210 -11.59 -1.07 -10.02
N SER A 211 -12.71 -1.64 -10.45
CA SER A 211 -12.83 -3.01 -10.94
C SER A 211 -12.60 -3.14 -12.44
N ASP A 212 -12.87 -2.08 -13.19
CA ASP A 212 -12.77 -1.96 -14.65
C ASP A 212 -12.76 -0.49 -15.05
N ILE A 213 -12.67 -0.22 -16.36
CA ILE A 213 -12.57 1.15 -16.88
C ILE A 213 -13.86 1.97 -16.69
N ASP A 214 -15.03 1.33 -16.70
CA ASP A 214 -16.31 2.00 -16.49
C ASP A 214 -16.48 2.39 -15.03
N ASP A 215 -16.11 1.50 -14.10
CA ASP A 215 -16.06 1.80 -12.66
C ASP A 215 -15.03 2.89 -12.36
N LEU A 216 -13.85 2.86 -13.01
CA LEU A 216 -12.86 3.92 -12.90
C LEU A 216 -13.45 5.28 -13.28
N LYS A 217 -14.10 5.37 -14.43
CA LYS A 217 -14.75 6.60 -14.93
C LYS A 217 -15.85 7.08 -13.97
N LYS A 218 -16.70 6.17 -13.50
CA LYS A 218 -17.77 6.47 -12.55
C LYS A 218 -17.20 7.03 -11.23
N ARG A 219 -16.17 6.41 -10.69
CA ARG A 219 -15.50 6.85 -9.46
C ARG A 219 -14.86 8.21 -9.61
N ILE A 220 -14.16 8.46 -10.73
CA ILE A 220 -13.59 9.77 -11.07
C ILE A 220 -14.69 10.84 -11.10
N GLY A 221 -15.82 10.56 -11.75
CA GLY A 221 -16.95 11.48 -11.81
C GLY A 221 -17.54 11.82 -10.43
N ASN A 222 -17.44 10.90 -9.47
CA ASN A 222 -17.97 11.07 -8.10
C ASN A 222 -17.04 11.84 -7.15
N MET A 223 -15.77 12.07 -7.49
CA MET A 223 -14.84 12.82 -6.63
C MET A 223 -15.38 14.21 -6.31
N VAL A 224 -15.35 14.58 -5.03
CA VAL A 224 -15.75 15.90 -4.56
C VAL A 224 -14.54 16.84 -4.62
N ILE A 225 -14.66 17.91 -5.40
CA ILE A 225 -13.59 18.85 -5.71
C ILE A 225 -13.62 20.13 -4.88
N GLY A 226 -14.74 20.39 -4.25
CA GLY A 226 -15.00 21.58 -3.45
C GLY A 226 -16.49 21.74 -3.18
N TYR A 227 -16.86 22.91 -2.71
CA TYR A 227 -18.24 23.22 -2.31
C TYR A 227 -18.69 24.58 -2.87
N THR A 228 -20.00 24.71 -3.08
CA THR A 228 -20.63 26.00 -3.39
C THR A 228 -20.57 26.94 -2.19
N ARG A 229 -20.98 28.22 -2.39
CA ARG A 229 -21.15 29.16 -1.27
C ARG A 229 -22.23 28.71 -0.29
N SER A 230 -23.26 28.01 -0.74
CA SER A 230 -24.30 27.39 0.10
C SER A 230 -23.83 26.07 0.77
N ASN A 231 -22.57 25.65 0.55
CA ASN A 231 -21.96 24.45 1.13
C ASN A 231 -22.46 23.11 0.55
N GLU A 232 -22.93 23.14 -0.71
CA GLU A 232 -23.27 21.93 -1.46
C GLU A 232 -22.01 21.34 -2.12
N PRO A 233 -21.80 20.00 -2.10
CA PRO A 233 -20.63 19.38 -2.69
C PRO A 233 -20.67 19.45 -4.22
N ILE A 234 -19.55 19.78 -4.83
CA ILE A 234 -19.36 19.83 -6.29
C ILE A 234 -18.48 18.64 -6.70
N ARG A 235 -18.93 17.89 -7.70
CA ARG A 235 -18.28 16.67 -8.19
C ARG A 235 -17.55 16.91 -9.51
N ALA A 236 -16.51 16.12 -9.78
CA ALA A 236 -15.71 16.19 -11.02
C ALA A 236 -16.58 16.02 -12.29
N LYS A 237 -17.63 15.18 -12.23
CA LYS A 237 -18.59 15.00 -13.32
C LYS A 237 -19.30 16.30 -13.74
N GLN A 238 -19.55 17.21 -12.81
CA GLN A 238 -20.20 18.49 -13.11
C GLN A 238 -19.30 19.43 -13.95
N LEU A 239 -17.98 19.17 -13.94
CA LEU A 239 -17.02 19.82 -14.85
C LEU A 239 -16.82 19.05 -16.17
N ASN A 240 -17.54 17.96 -16.41
CA ASN A 240 -17.30 17.01 -17.52
C ASN A 240 -15.86 16.49 -17.58
N ALA A 241 -15.21 16.33 -16.43
CA ALA A 241 -13.80 15.99 -16.32
C ALA A 241 -13.53 14.48 -16.39
N ASP A 242 -14.53 13.65 -16.07
CA ASP A 242 -14.41 12.19 -15.93
C ASP A 242 -13.91 11.51 -17.21
N GLY A 243 -14.38 11.92 -18.38
CA GLY A 243 -13.94 11.34 -19.64
C GLY A 243 -12.47 11.60 -19.97
N ALA A 244 -12.03 12.86 -19.88
CA ALA A 244 -10.64 13.24 -20.17
C ALA A 244 -9.64 12.63 -19.18
N ILE A 245 -10.00 12.59 -17.88
CA ILE A 245 -9.19 11.97 -16.84
C ILE A 245 -9.07 10.46 -17.06
N THR A 246 -10.18 9.78 -17.39
CA THR A 246 -10.15 8.35 -17.70
C THR A 246 -9.30 8.06 -18.95
N ALA A 247 -9.34 8.92 -19.97
CA ALA A 247 -8.50 8.77 -21.16
C ALA A 247 -7.00 8.84 -20.82
N LEU A 248 -6.59 9.73 -19.92
CA LEU A 248 -5.19 9.80 -19.44
C LEU A 248 -4.77 8.55 -18.66
N LEU A 249 -5.70 7.88 -17.99
CA LEU A 249 -5.44 6.72 -17.15
C LEU A 249 -5.59 5.38 -17.86
N LYS A 250 -6.17 5.35 -19.08
CA LYS A 250 -6.57 4.12 -19.77
C LYS A 250 -5.44 3.11 -19.90
N ASP A 251 -4.29 3.52 -20.41
CA ASP A 251 -3.15 2.61 -20.62
C ASP A 251 -2.46 2.28 -19.28
N ALA A 252 -2.37 3.26 -18.38
CA ALA A 252 -1.85 3.04 -17.04
C ALA A 252 -2.67 2.00 -16.25
N PHE A 253 -3.98 1.89 -16.50
CA PHE A 253 -4.89 1.01 -15.75
C PHE A 253 -4.67 -0.48 -16.03
N GLN A 254 -3.88 -0.84 -17.02
CA GLN A 254 -3.44 -2.20 -17.28
C GLN A 254 -2.28 -2.58 -16.35
N PRO A 255 -2.31 -3.77 -15.68
CA PRO A 255 -1.24 -4.20 -14.80
C PRO A 255 0.11 -4.39 -15.50
N ASN A 256 1.19 -4.04 -14.82
CA ASN A 256 2.55 -4.24 -15.31
C ASN A 256 3.07 -5.63 -14.94
N LEU A 257 3.40 -6.43 -15.94
CA LEU A 257 4.02 -7.74 -15.79
C LEU A 257 5.55 -7.61 -15.80
N VAL A 258 6.19 -8.19 -14.80
CA VAL A 258 7.64 -8.33 -14.62
C VAL A 258 7.94 -9.70 -14.00
N GLN A 259 9.14 -9.88 -13.45
CA GLN A 259 9.57 -11.16 -12.88
C GLN A 259 10.42 -10.98 -11.62
N THR A 260 10.50 -12.03 -10.79
CA THR A 260 11.49 -12.13 -9.71
C THR A 260 12.86 -12.50 -10.26
N LEU A 261 13.91 -12.42 -9.41
CA LEU A 261 15.25 -12.92 -9.76
C LEU A 261 15.24 -14.39 -10.19
N GLU A 262 14.32 -15.20 -9.65
CA GLU A 262 14.15 -16.60 -10.01
C GLU A 262 13.22 -16.80 -11.22
N ASN A 263 12.92 -15.73 -11.95
CA ASN A 263 12.06 -15.72 -13.14
C ASN A 263 10.62 -16.18 -12.88
N ASN A 264 10.06 -15.86 -11.71
CA ASN A 264 8.66 -16.07 -11.41
C ASN A 264 7.84 -14.81 -11.71
N PRO A 265 6.56 -14.95 -12.15
CA PRO A 265 5.77 -13.81 -12.58
C PRO A 265 5.43 -12.86 -11.44
N ALA A 266 5.46 -11.57 -11.72
CA ALA A 266 5.08 -10.52 -10.80
C ALA A 266 4.24 -9.44 -11.49
N PHE A 267 3.14 -9.01 -10.86
CA PHE A 267 2.46 -7.78 -11.22
C PHE A 267 2.87 -6.65 -10.28
N ILE A 268 3.19 -5.49 -10.85
CA ILE A 268 3.41 -4.25 -10.11
C ILE A 268 2.42 -3.21 -10.63
N HIS A 269 1.50 -2.74 -9.77
CA HIS A 269 0.45 -1.86 -10.26
C HIS A 269 -0.18 -1.01 -9.15
N GLY A 270 -0.11 0.31 -9.31
CA GLY A 270 -0.57 1.29 -8.35
C GLY A 270 0.24 1.33 -7.06
N GLY A 271 0.17 2.41 -6.29
CA GLY A 271 1.03 2.59 -5.13
C GLY A 271 0.49 3.53 -4.05
N PRO A 272 -0.77 3.38 -3.57
CA PRO A 272 -1.32 4.28 -2.57
C PRO A 272 -0.60 4.12 -1.22
N PHE A 273 -0.38 5.22 -0.51
CA PHE A 273 0.19 5.18 0.83
C PHE A 273 -0.77 4.52 1.83
N ALA A 274 -0.22 3.75 2.77
CA ALA A 274 -0.99 3.04 3.78
C ALA A 274 -1.36 3.88 5.02
N ASN A 275 -0.78 5.06 5.19
CA ASN A 275 -1.09 5.96 6.31
C ASN A 275 -2.20 6.96 6.00
N ILE A 276 -2.65 7.05 4.74
CA ILE A 276 -3.73 7.98 4.33
C ILE A 276 -4.68 7.38 3.29
N ALA A 277 -4.34 6.25 2.71
CA ALA A 277 -5.17 5.48 1.80
C ALA A 277 -5.08 3.99 2.18
N HIS A 278 -5.61 3.09 1.35
CA HIS A 278 -5.70 1.67 1.67
C HIS A 278 -4.37 0.90 1.57
N GLY A 279 -3.32 1.49 1.01
CA GLY A 279 -1.94 0.97 1.09
C GLY A 279 -1.67 -0.37 0.42
N CYS A 280 -2.44 -0.73 -0.60
CA CYS A 280 -2.33 -1.99 -1.32
C CYS A 280 -2.27 -1.75 -2.83
N ASN A 281 -1.73 -2.70 -3.59
CA ASN A 281 -1.78 -2.70 -5.05
C ASN A 281 -3.24 -2.73 -5.57
N SER A 282 -3.42 -2.57 -6.88
CA SER A 282 -4.75 -2.46 -7.49
C SER A 282 -5.60 -3.74 -7.36
N VAL A 283 -6.91 -3.54 -7.38
CA VAL A 283 -7.90 -4.63 -7.42
C VAL A 283 -7.79 -5.41 -8.73
N VAL A 284 -7.63 -4.73 -9.86
CA VAL A 284 -7.54 -5.37 -11.18
C VAL A 284 -6.34 -6.30 -11.28
N SER A 285 -5.15 -5.89 -10.81
CA SER A 285 -3.98 -6.76 -10.81
C SER A 285 -4.15 -7.99 -9.92
N THR A 286 -4.74 -7.83 -8.73
CA THR A 286 -4.98 -8.96 -7.81
C THR A 286 -6.01 -9.93 -8.39
N LYS A 287 -7.12 -9.44 -8.96
CA LYS A 287 -8.16 -10.28 -9.56
C LYS A 287 -7.63 -11.03 -10.79
N LEU A 288 -6.86 -10.35 -11.65
CA LEU A 288 -6.24 -10.98 -12.80
C LEU A 288 -5.24 -12.07 -12.37
N ALA A 289 -4.38 -11.78 -11.39
CA ALA A 289 -3.43 -12.75 -10.86
C ALA A 289 -4.11 -14.01 -10.32
N LEU A 290 -5.22 -13.86 -9.60
CA LEU A 290 -6.01 -14.99 -9.09
C LEU A 290 -6.59 -15.90 -10.19
N LYS A 291 -6.75 -15.38 -11.40
CA LYS A 291 -7.17 -16.16 -12.57
C LYS A 291 -6.00 -16.86 -13.28
N LEU A 292 -4.77 -16.39 -13.07
CA LEU A 292 -3.57 -16.85 -13.78
C LEU A 292 -2.71 -17.83 -12.96
N ALA A 293 -2.82 -17.81 -11.63
CA ALA A 293 -1.98 -18.64 -10.76
C ALA A 293 -2.80 -19.31 -9.64
N ASP A 294 -2.30 -20.46 -9.16
CA ASP A 294 -2.94 -21.21 -8.08
C ASP A 294 -2.75 -20.53 -6.72
N TYR A 295 -1.65 -19.78 -6.53
CA TYR A 295 -1.33 -19.02 -5.34
C TYR A 295 -0.91 -17.61 -5.73
N VAL A 296 -1.58 -16.63 -5.13
CA VAL A 296 -1.28 -15.20 -5.34
C VAL A 296 -0.88 -14.58 -4.02
N VAL A 297 0.35 -14.07 -3.96
CA VAL A 297 0.86 -13.34 -2.81
C VAL A 297 0.69 -11.85 -3.07
N THR A 298 0.17 -11.14 -2.09
CA THR A 298 0.08 -9.67 -2.11
C THR A 298 0.50 -9.10 -0.76
N GLU A 299 0.81 -7.82 -0.71
CA GLU A 299 1.22 -7.16 0.52
C GLU A 299 0.33 -5.97 0.89
N ALA A 300 0.32 -5.63 2.18
CA ALA A 300 -0.24 -4.40 2.70
C ALA A 300 0.84 -3.55 3.38
N GLY A 301 0.78 -2.24 3.18
CA GLY A 301 1.79 -1.31 3.70
C GLY A 301 1.79 -1.19 5.22
N PHE A 302 2.94 -0.91 5.82
CA PHE A 302 3.15 -0.78 7.27
C PHE A 302 2.80 -2.05 8.08
N GLY A 303 2.39 -1.90 9.34
CA GLY A 303 1.97 -2.98 10.20
C GLY A 303 0.55 -3.47 9.93
N ALA A 304 0.21 -4.63 10.46
CA ALA A 304 -1.11 -5.23 10.27
C ALA A 304 -2.25 -4.40 10.87
N ASP A 305 -1.96 -3.56 11.85
CA ASP A 305 -2.92 -2.63 12.45
C ASP A 305 -3.39 -1.52 11.50
N LEU A 306 -2.58 -1.17 10.49
CA LEU A 306 -2.91 -0.18 9.48
C LEU A 306 -3.14 -0.83 8.11
N GLY A 307 -2.12 -1.52 7.59
CA GLY A 307 -2.16 -2.04 6.24
C GLY A 307 -3.12 -3.21 6.07
N ALA A 308 -3.03 -4.24 6.93
CA ALA A 308 -3.92 -5.39 6.82
C ALA A 308 -5.38 -5.02 7.17
N GLU A 309 -5.60 -4.16 8.18
CA GLU A 309 -6.94 -3.65 8.49
C GLU A 309 -7.58 -3.02 7.25
N LYS A 310 -6.89 -2.11 6.55
CA LYS A 310 -7.40 -1.46 5.34
C LYS A 310 -7.51 -2.40 4.14
N PHE A 311 -6.62 -3.36 4.02
CA PHE A 311 -6.76 -4.43 3.04
C PHE A 311 -8.08 -5.18 3.22
N PHE A 312 -8.43 -5.52 4.44
CA PHE A 312 -9.67 -6.24 4.77
C PHE A 312 -10.90 -5.34 4.69
N ASP A 313 -10.91 -4.21 5.41
CA ASP A 313 -12.09 -3.37 5.56
C ASP A 313 -12.33 -2.41 4.39
N ILE A 314 -11.33 -2.15 3.54
CA ILE A 314 -11.50 -1.32 2.34
C ILE A 314 -11.37 -2.16 1.08
N LYS A 315 -10.18 -2.73 0.78
CA LYS A 315 -9.93 -3.41 -0.49
C LYS A 315 -10.80 -4.67 -0.65
N CYS A 316 -10.75 -5.59 0.31
CA CYS A 316 -11.54 -6.84 0.24
C CYS A 316 -13.04 -6.56 0.30
N ARG A 317 -13.49 -5.68 1.21
CA ARG A 317 -14.90 -5.28 1.33
C ARG A 317 -15.48 -4.77 0.01
N LYS A 318 -14.74 -3.91 -0.71
CA LYS A 318 -15.20 -3.30 -1.97
C LYS A 318 -15.07 -4.21 -3.19
N SER A 319 -14.05 -5.05 -3.22
CA SER A 319 -13.74 -5.88 -4.39
C SER A 319 -14.33 -7.29 -4.33
N GLY A 320 -14.80 -7.73 -3.16
CA GLY A 320 -15.24 -9.10 -2.94
C GLY A 320 -14.10 -10.12 -2.82
N LEU A 321 -12.86 -9.66 -2.69
CA LEU A 321 -11.70 -10.53 -2.45
C LEU A 321 -11.80 -11.18 -1.07
N THR A 322 -11.44 -12.45 -1.00
CA THR A 322 -11.41 -13.23 0.24
C THR A 322 -10.03 -13.86 0.43
N PRO A 323 -9.21 -13.39 1.37
CA PRO A 323 -7.90 -13.97 1.61
C PRO A 323 -8.01 -15.36 2.27
N ASP A 324 -7.16 -16.28 1.82
CA ASP A 324 -7.11 -17.66 2.33
C ASP A 324 -6.15 -17.81 3.51
N ALA A 325 -5.08 -17.01 3.56
CA ALA A 325 -4.09 -17.02 4.63
C ALA A 325 -3.40 -15.65 4.78
N VAL A 326 -2.82 -15.41 5.96
CA VAL A 326 -1.95 -14.26 6.23
C VAL A 326 -0.59 -14.73 6.70
N VAL A 327 0.46 -14.20 6.11
CA VAL A 327 1.82 -14.27 6.63
C VAL A 327 2.12 -12.98 7.38
N LEU A 328 2.33 -13.10 8.69
CA LEU A 328 2.73 -11.99 9.55
C LEU A 328 4.24 -12.02 9.74
N VAL A 329 4.92 -11.06 9.10
CA VAL A 329 6.38 -10.95 9.16
C VAL A 329 6.81 -10.35 10.50
N ALA A 330 7.75 -11.00 11.16
CA ALA A 330 8.44 -10.50 12.34
C ALA A 330 9.96 -10.57 12.13
N THR A 331 10.71 -9.71 12.81
CA THR A 331 12.17 -9.75 12.86
C THR A 331 12.63 -9.67 14.30
N THR A 332 13.75 -10.29 14.63
CA THR A 332 14.36 -10.16 15.96
C THR A 332 14.65 -8.69 16.28
N LYS A 333 15.15 -7.93 15.28
CA LYS A 333 15.46 -6.49 15.45
C LYS A 333 14.21 -5.68 15.82
N ALA A 334 13.09 -5.88 15.11
CA ALA A 334 11.87 -5.16 15.41
C ALA A 334 11.30 -5.53 16.79
N LEU A 335 11.34 -6.83 17.15
CA LEU A 335 10.91 -7.27 18.48
C LEU A 335 11.81 -6.71 19.58
N LYS A 336 13.14 -6.64 19.39
CA LYS A 336 14.03 -5.96 20.34
C LYS A 336 13.66 -4.49 20.55
N VAL A 337 13.35 -3.76 19.48
CA VAL A 337 12.89 -2.35 19.59
C VAL A 337 11.59 -2.27 20.38
N HIS A 338 10.62 -3.13 20.10
CA HIS A 338 9.37 -3.21 20.86
C HIS A 338 9.55 -3.67 22.30
N GLY A 339 10.65 -4.39 22.58
CA GLY A 339 11.09 -4.77 23.92
C GLY A 339 11.99 -3.73 24.61
N GLY A 340 12.15 -2.53 24.02
CA GLY A 340 12.83 -1.39 24.66
C GLY A 340 14.31 -1.25 24.31
N VAL A 341 14.87 -2.02 23.36
CA VAL A 341 16.27 -1.89 22.93
C VAL A 341 16.43 -0.70 21.99
N THR A 342 17.45 0.11 22.22
CA THR A 342 17.79 1.25 21.37
C THR A 342 18.46 0.81 20.07
N LYS A 343 18.34 1.63 19.01
CA LYS A 343 18.85 1.34 17.66
C LYS A 343 20.31 0.89 17.63
N ASP A 344 21.16 1.49 18.44
CA ASP A 344 22.61 1.23 18.46
C ASP A 344 22.98 -0.15 19.05
N ASN A 345 22.07 -0.77 19.77
CA ASN A 345 22.28 -2.05 20.47
C ASN A 345 21.56 -3.25 19.81
N LEU A 346 20.94 -3.07 18.65
CA LEU A 346 20.16 -4.12 17.98
C LEU A 346 20.99 -5.31 17.46
N GLY A 347 22.29 -5.12 17.27
CA GLY A 347 23.21 -6.20 16.83
C GLY A 347 23.61 -7.20 17.93
N ALA A 348 23.41 -6.88 19.21
CA ALA A 348 23.69 -7.77 20.32
C ALA A 348 22.50 -8.69 20.60
N GLU A 349 22.79 -9.95 20.98
CA GLU A 349 21.77 -10.89 21.44
C GLU A 349 21.01 -10.33 22.66
N ASN A 350 19.69 -10.39 22.63
CA ASN A 350 18.85 -10.01 23.75
C ASN A 350 17.50 -10.76 23.74
N VAL A 351 17.52 -11.97 24.26
CA VAL A 351 16.35 -12.87 24.30
C VAL A 351 15.21 -12.29 25.15
N ASP A 352 15.53 -11.60 26.24
CA ASP A 352 14.52 -10.99 27.13
C ASP A 352 13.77 -9.89 26.39
N ALA A 353 14.46 -9.04 25.65
CA ALA A 353 13.83 -7.99 24.86
C ALA A 353 12.99 -8.56 23.70
N VAL A 354 13.44 -9.63 23.04
CA VAL A 354 12.65 -10.34 22.03
C VAL A 354 11.36 -10.87 22.64
N THR A 355 11.45 -11.50 23.83
CA THR A 355 10.29 -12.05 24.55
C THR A 355 9.30 -10.94 24.94
N GLU A 356 9.78 -9.81 25.44
CA GLU A 356 8.93 -8.65 25.74
C GLU A 356 8.28 -8.08 24.48
N GLY A 357 9.03 -7.97 23.40
CA GLY A 357 8.55 -7.52 22.08
C GLY A 357 7.48 -8.43 21.48
N CYS A 358 7.43 -9.70 21.85
CA CYS A 358 6.38 -10.62 21.44
C CYS A 358 4.97 -10.19 21.86
N LYS A 359 4.83 -9.25 22.79
CA LYS A 359 3.52 -8.61 23.08
C LYS A 359 2.97 -7.84 21.87
N ASN A 360 3.86 -7.18 21.10
CA ASN A 360 3.47 -6.53 19.85
C ASN A 360 3.03 -7.57 18.80
N LEU A 361 3.81 -8.61 18.62
CA LEU A 361 3.48 -9.74 17.73
C LEU A 361 2.12 -10.36 18.09
N LYS A 362 1.86 -10.63 19.36
CA LYS A 362 0.59 -11.16 19.85
C LYS A 362 -0.61 -10.29 19.46
N ARG A 363 -0.51 -8.97 19.66
CA ARG A 363 -1.58 -8.03 19.32
C ARG A 363 -1.89 -8.07 17.82
N HIS A 364 -0.88 -8.15 16.96
CA HIS A 364 -1.08 -8.26 15.51
C HIS A 364 -1.74 -9.60 15.13
N ILE A 365 -1.34 -10.71 15.74
CA ILE A 365 -1.98 -12.02 15.53
C ILE A 365 -3.45 -11.97 15.93
N GLU A 366 -3.75 -11.45 17.13
CA GLU A 366 -5.13 -11.29 17.62
C GLU A 366 -5.97 -10.41 16.68
N ASN A 367 -5.38 -9.33 16.17
CA ASN A 367 -6.05 -8.43 15.24
C ASN A 367 -6.43 -9.13 13.93
N ILE A 368 -5.51 -9.86 13.31
CA ILE A 368 -5.77 -10.64 12.09
C ILE A 368 -6.85 -11.69 12.32
N THR A 369 -6.78 -12.38 13.44
CA THR A 369 -7.74 -13.43 13.79
C THR A 369 -9.18 -12.91 13.90
N LYS A 370 -9.40 -11.65 14.29
CA LYS A 370 -10.73 -11.02 14.34
C LYS A 370 -11.41 -10.97 12.98
N PHE A 371 -10.64 -10.92 11.89
CA PHE A 371 -11.16 -10.99 10.52
C PHE A 371 -11.47 -12.43 10.06
N GLY A 372 -11.20 -13.44 10.88
CA GLY A 372 -11.48 -14.85 10.58
C GLY A 372 -10.50 -15.47 9.58
N VAL A 373 -9.35 -14.87 9.33
CA VAL A 373 -8.32 -15.38 8.41
C VAL A 373 -7.22 -16.08 9.21
N PRO A 374 -6.79 -17.30 8.82
CA PRO A 374 -5.70 -17.99 9.49
C PRO A 374 -4.37 -17.25 9.27
N VAL A 375 -3.53 -17.25 10.31
CA VAL A 375 -2.25 -16.54 10.32
C VAL A 375 -1.10 -17.49 10.60
N ILE A 376 0.03 -17.27 9.89
CA ILE A 376 1.33 -17.87 10.17
C ILE A 376 2.35 -16.74 10.39
N VAL A 377 3.27 -16.93 11.32
CA VAL A 377 4.39 -16.01 11.53
C VAL A 377 5.58 -16.44 10.68
N GLY A 378 6.08 -15.52 9.85
CA GLY A 378 7.34 -15.66 9.12
C GLY A 378 8.43 -14.82 9.80
N ILE A 379 9.47 -15.45 10.33
CA ILE A 379 10.64 -14.74 10.85
C ILE A 379 11.54 -14.42 9.65
N ASN A 380 11.66 -13.14 9.31
CA ASN A 380 12.63 -12.67 8.33
C ASN A 380 14.02 -12.67 8.98
N ASP A 381 14.85 -13.64 8.60
CA ASP A 381 16.15 -13.96 9.18
C ASP A 381 17.23 -12.98 8.72
N TYR A 382 17.96 -12.41 9.67
CA TYR A 382 19.13 -11.58 9.43
C TYR A 382 20.39 -12.26 9.92
N VAL A 383 21.51 -12.03 9.24
CA VAL A 383 22.84 -12.59 9.57
C VAL A 383 23.26 -12.36 11.04
N THR A 384 22.69 -11.34 11.69
CA THR A 384 22.97 -10.99 13.08
C THR A 384 22.07 -11.68 14.08
N ASP A 385 21.07 -12.43 13.64
CA ASP A 385 20.09 -13.06 14.52
C ASP A 385 20.69 -14.34 15.13
N THR A 386 20.30 -14.67 16.34
CA THR A 386 20.80 -15.87 17.04
C THR A 386 19.74 -16.96 17.13
N GLU A 387 20.19 -18.20 17.25
CA GLU A 387 19.30 -19.35 17.44
C GLU A 387 18.43 -19.21 18.69
N GLN A 388 18.95 -18.58 19.75
CA GLN A 388 18.22 -18.36 21.00
C GLN A 388 17.10 -17.33 20.83
N GLU A 389 17.34 -16.27 20.09
CA GLU A 389 16.31 -15.26 19.75
C GLU A 389 15.21 -15.85 18.86
N HIS A 390 15.58 -16.65 17.84
CA HIS A 390 14.61 -17.38 17.03
C HIS A 390 13.78 -18.37 17.86
N ALA A 391 14.44 -19.13 18.74
CA ALA A 391 13.76 -20.08 19.61
C ALA A 391 12.75 -19.39 20.55
N ALA A 392 13.04 -18.19 21.05
CA ALA A 392 12.11 -17.43 21.86
C ALA A 392 10.82 -17.09 21.08
N ILE A 393 10.93 -16.63 19.82
CA ILE A 393 9.78 -16.31 18.97
C ILE A 393 8.98 -17.57 18.63
N ILE A 394 9.67 -18.66 18.27
CA ILE A 394 9.02 -19.93 17.89
C ILE A 394 8.26 -20.52 19.09
N ASN A 395 8.88 -20.55 20.27
CA ASN A 395 8.25 -21.03 21.49
C ASN A 395 7.03 -20.19 21.86
N PHE A 396 7.15 -18.87 21.78
CA PHE A 396 6.03 -17.96 22.02
C PHE A 396 4.86 -18.25 21.05
N CYS A 397 5.11 -18.38 19.76
CA CYS A 397 4.08 -18.71 18.77
C CYS A 397 3.42 -20.07 19.07
N LYS A 398 4.23 -21.07 19.47
CA LYS A 398 3.73 -22.39 19.85
C LYS A 398 2.81 -22.32 21.07
N GLU A 399 3.16 -21.54 22.08
CA GLU A 399 2.33 -21.35 23.30
C GLU A 399 0.95 -20.77 22.97
N ILE A 400 0.85 -19.87 22.00
CA ILE A 400 -0.41 -19.27 21.55
C ILE A 400 -1.09 -20.02 20.40
N GLY A 401 -0.54 -21.19 20.01
CA GLY A 401 -1.13 -22.07 19.00
C GLY A 401 -1.01 -21.58 17.54
N VAL A 402 -0.01 -20.74 17.24
CA VAL A 402 0.24 -20.19 15.90
C VAL A 402 1.50 -20.82 15.31
N GLN A 403 1.43 -21.21 14.03
CA GLN A 403 2.60 -21.71 13.30
C GLN A 403 3.61 -20.58 13.07
N CYS A 404 4.90 -20.93 13.16
CA CYS A 404 6.00 -20.02 12.95
C CYS A 404 7.11 -20.72 12.16
N ARG A 405 7.68 -20.05 11.16
CA ARG A 405 8.80 -20.55 10.34
C ARG A 405 9.85 -19.45 10.15
N ILE A 406 11.11 -19.85 10.18
CA ILE A 406 12.24 -18.99 9.80
C ILE A 406 12.30 -18.96 8.28
N SER A 407 12.62 -17.81 7.70
CA SER A 407 12.74 -17.60 6.27
C SER A 407 14.02 -16.83 5.95
N SER A 408 15.00 -17.52 5.38
CA SER A 408 16.34 -16.99 5.01
C SER A 408 16.36 -16.57 3.53
N HIS A 409 15.25 -16.08 3.01
CA HIS A 409 15.07 -15.74 1.60
C HIS A 409 15.97 -14.61 1.12
N TRP A 410 16.37 -13.69 2.01
CA TRP A 410 17.28 -12.61 1.65
C TRP A 410 18.63 -13.15 1.14
N GLU A 411 19.15 -14.17 1.79
CA GLU A 411 20.45 -14.81 1.44
C GLU A 411 20.28 -15.93 0.41
N LYS A 412 19.19 -16.72 0.48
CA LYS A 412 19.04 -18.01 -0.20
C LYS A 412 17.92 -18.05 -1.23
N GLY A 413 17.30 -16.91 -1.53
CA GLY A 413 16.18 -16.85 -2.47
C GLY A 413 15.01 -17.75 -2.06
N GLY A 414 14.31 -18.30 -3.04
CA GLY A 414 13.14 -19.16 -2.83
C GLY A 414 13.42 -20.41 -1.99
N LYS A 415 14.62 -21.01 -2.13
CA LYS A 415 15.02 -22.13 -1.29
C LYS A 415 14.99 -21.77 0.20
N GLY A 416 15.38 -20.54 0.55
CA GLY A 416 15.35 -20.07 1.94
C GLY A 416 13.95 -19.85 2.51
N ALA A 417 12.92 -19.83 1.66
CA ALA A 417 11.52 -19.66 2.05
C ALA A 417 10.69 -20.96 1.94
N SER A 418 11.29 -22.09 1.58
CA SER A 418 10.56 -23.33 1.28
C SER A 418 9.70 -23.80 2.46
N ASP A 419 10.24 -23.82 3.68
CA ASP A 419 9.49 -24.28 4.88
C ASP A 419 8.29 -23.37 5.19
N LEU A 420 8.45 -22.06 4.97
CA LEU A 420 7.35 -21.10 5.11
C LEU A 420 6.31 -21.34 4.01
N ALA A 421 6.73 -21.56 2.78
CA ALA A 421 5.87 -21.84 1.63
C ALA A 421 5.05 -23.12 1.82
N GLU A 422 5.67 -24.22 2.28
CA GLU A 422 4.95 -25.46 2.59
C GLU A 422 3.85 -25.27 3.63
N GLU A 423 4.13 -24.51 4.68
CA GLU A 423 3.15 -24.26 5.72
C GLU A 423 2.01 -23.34 5.24
N VAL A 424 2.34 -22.33 4.43
CA VAL A 424 1.33 -21.45 3.78
C VAL A 424 0.40 -22.27 2.89
N VAL A 425 0.94 -23.21 2.08
CA VAL A 425 0.14 -24.12 1.25
C VAL A 425 -0.82 -24.94 2.10
N LYS A 426 -0.33 -25.57 3.18
CA LYS A 426 -1.18 -26.36 4.09
C LYS A 426 -2.34 -25.54 4.66
N ILE A 427 -2.07 -24.31 5.08
CA ILE A 427 -3.06 -23.42 5.66
C ILE A 427 -4.06 -22.97 4.58
N ALA A 428 -3.61 -22.51 3.44
CA ALA A 428 -4.45 -22.00 2.36
C ALA A 428 -5.34 -23.10 1.77
N ASP A 429 -4.81 -24.33 1.59
CA ASP A 429 -5.56 -25.46 1.04
C ASP A 429 -6.56 -26.05 2.04
N SER A 430 -6.37 -25.82 3.34
CA SER A 430 -7.32 -26.29 4.38
C SER A 430 -8.68 -25.62 4.28
N SER A 431 -8.80 -24.51 3.49
CA SER A 431 -10.01 -23.70 3.36
C SER A 431 -10.61 -23.27 4.71
N SER A 432 -9.74 -23.05 5.69
CA SER A 432 -10.13 -22.67 7.06
C SER A 432 -10.49 -21.19 7.20
N SER A 433 -10.20 -20.37 6.20
CA SER A 433 -10.56 -18.94 6.22
C SER A 433 -12.07 -18.74 6.27
N LYS A 434 -12.50 -17.91 7.21
CA LYS A 434 -13.87 -17.42 7.38
C LYS A 434 -13.88 -15.91 7.36
N PHE A 435 -13.23 -15.34 6.34
CA PHE A 435 -13.05 -13.91 6.24
C PHE A 435 -14.37 -13.14 6.37
N LYS A 436 -14.32 -12.09 7.20
CA LYS A 436 -15.39 -11.10 7.34
C LYS A 436 -14.78 -9.74 7.67
N PRO A 437 -15.37 -8.64 7.17
CA PRO A 437 -14.99 -7.30 7.61
C PRO A 437 -15.21 -7.13 9.12
N LEU A 438 -14.47 -6.19 9.71
CA LEU A 438 -14.46 -5.96 11.16
C LEU A 438 -15.80 -5.40 11.67
N TYR A 439 -16.46 -4.56 10.90
CA TYR A 439 -17.69 -3.85 11.26
C TYR A 439 -18.72 -3.81 10.12
N ASP A 440 -19.99 -3.53 10.45
CA ASP A 440 -21.06 -3.35 9.48
C ASP A 440 -21.05 -1.94 8.88
N ASN A 441 -21.31 -1.82 7.57
CA ASN A 441 -21.40 -0.54 6.88
C ASN A 441 -22.48 0.39 7.44
N LYS A 442 -23.53 -0.17 8.05
CA LYS A 442 -24.65 0.60 8.64
C LYS A 442 -24.34 1.25 9.98
N MET A 443 -23.23 0.92 10.62
CA MET A 443 -22.76 1.65 11.79
C MET A 443 -22.51 3.11 11.42
N SER A 444 -22.69 4.05 12.37
CA SER A 444 -22.29 5.44 12.16
C SER A 444 -20.79 5.56 11.88
N LEU A 445 -20.36 6.61 11.21
CA LEU A 445 -18.93 6.83 10.95
C LEU A 445 -18.14 6.98 12.24
N TRP A 446 -18.74 7.57 13.28
CA TRP A 446 -18.15 7.67 14.60
C TRP A 446 -17.96 6.28 15.23
N ASP A 447 -19.02 5.45 15.24
CA ASP A 447 -18.97 4.12 15.84
C ASP A 447 -18.00 3.20 15.10
N LYS A 448 -17.91 3.27 13.75
CA LYS A 448 -16.89 2.54 12.97
C LYS A 448 -15.48 2.92 13.40
N THR A 449 -15.24 4.23 13.57
CA THR A 449 -13.94 4.76 13.99
C THR A 449 -13.57 4.28 15.38
N GLU A 450 -14.50 4.37 16.32
CA GLU A 450 -14.33 3.92 17.69
C GLU A 450 -14.12 2.41 17.76
N TYR A 451 -14.88 1.65 16.96
CA TYR A 451 -14.75 0.20 16.89
C TYR A 451 -13.36 -0.25 16.42
N ILE A 452 -12.78 0.41 15.39
CA ILE A 452 -11.41 0.17 14.95
C ILE A 452 -10.43 0.53 16.08
N ALA A 453 -10.57 1.72 16.69
CA ALA A 453 -9.67 2.19 17.74
C ALA A 453 -9.63 1.22 18.93
N GLN A 454 -10.78 0.74 19.40
CA GLN A 454 -10.87 -0.20 20.51
C GLN A 454 -10.38 -1.60 20.12
N ASN A 455 -10.82 -2.13 18.99
CA ASN A 455 -10.57 -3.53 18.65
C ASN A 455 -9.21 -3.78 18.01
N ILE A 456 -8.67 -2.83 17.24
CA ILE A 456 -7.38 -2.98 16.56
C ILE A 456 -6.26 -2.31 17.35
N TYR A 457 -6.49 -1.10 17.86
CA TYR A 457 -5.43 -0.35 18.55
C TYR A 457 -5.41 -0.57 20.08
N GLY A 458 -6.48 -1.13 20.65
CA GLY A 458 -6.60 -1.31 22.10
C GLY A 458 -6.82 0.00 22.86
N ALA A 459 -7.37 1.00 22.20
CA ALA A 459 -7.72 2.28 22.77
C ALA A 459 -8.92 2.18 23.74
N SER A 460 -9.03 3.13 24.68
CA SER A 460 -10.21 3.28 25.52
C SER A 460 -11.35 3.93 24.76
N GLU A 461 -11.07 5.07 24.13
CA GLU A 461 -12.07 5.85 23.40
C GLU A 461 -11.41 6.69 22.29
N ILE A 462 -12.25 7.28 21.44
CA ILE A 462 -11.84 8.31 20.49
C ILE A 462 -12.29 9.68 21.01
N ILE A 463 -11.42 10.68 20.88
CA ILE A 463 -11.72 12.05 21.32
C ILE A 463 -11.63 13.02 20.16
N ALA A 464 -12.57 13.96 20.10
CA ALA A 464 -12.59 14.99 19.07
C ALA A 464 -13.29 16.27 19.58
N ASP A 465 -12.90 17.40 19.04
CA ASP A 465 -13.59 18.66 19.29
C ASP A 465 -14.97 18.71 18.61
N LYS A 466 -15.76 19.73 18.95
CA LYS A 466 -17.11 19.91 18.40
C LYS A 466 -17.10 20.08 16.88
N LYS A 467 -16.07 20.70 16.32
CA LYS A 467 -15.95 20.93 14.87
C LYS A 467 -15.81 19.60 14.13
N VAL A 468 -14.93 18.73 14.60
CA VAL A 468 -14.71 17.39 14.01
C VAL A 468 -15.95 16.50 14.18
N ARG A 469 -16.61 16.52 15.35
CA ARG A 469 -17.88 15.79 15.54
C ARG A 469 -18.97 16.24 14.56
N ASN A 470 -19.04 17.56 14.29
CA ASN A 470 -19.96 18.09 13.28
C ASN A 470 -19.57 17.66 11.85
N GLN A 471 -18.30 17.45 11.55
CA GLN A 471 -17.86 16.92 10.25
C GLN A 471 -18.35 15.48 10.03
N PHE A 472 -18.25 14.61 11.02
CA PHE A 472 -18.80 13.24 10.95
C PHE A 472 -20.30 13.28 10.64
N LYS A 473 -21.06 14.07 11.43
CA LYS A 473 -22.50 14.21 11.22
C LYS A 473 -22.83 14.74 9.82
N LYS A 474 -22.11 15.77 9.36
CA LYS A 474 -22.34 16.33 8.02
C LYS A 474 -22.11 15.28 6.93
N LEU A 475 -21.06 14.47 7.03
CA LEU A 475 -20.78 13.41 6.05
C LEU A 475 -21.89 12.35 6.03
N GLU A 476 -22.46 12.02 7.19
CA GLU A 476 -23.61 11.12 7.29
C GLU A 476 -24.87 11.73 6.68
N ASP A 477 -25.17 13.01 7.00
CA ASP A 477 -26.30 13.76 6.44
C ASP A 477 -26.17 13.93 4.91
N ASP A 478 -24.94 14.07 4.39
CA ASP A 478 -24.64 14.16 2.94
C ASP A 478 -24.71 12.78 2.22
N GLY A 479 -25.01 11.68 2.94
CA GLY A 479 -25.21 10.34 2.38
C GLY A 479 -23.96 9.46 2.28
N PHE A 480 -22.87 9.82 2.98
CA PHE A 480 -21.61 9.05 2.99
C PHE A 480 -21.46 8.14 4.21
N GLY A 481 -22.50 7.98 5.03
CA GLY A 481 -22.48 7.22 6.28
C GLY A 481 -22.14 5.74 6.12
N GLU A 482 -22.44 5.12 4.98
CA GLU A 482 -22.12 3.70 4.72
C GLU A 482 -20.67 3.46 4.22
N TYR A 483 -19.88 4.50 3.99
CA TYR A 483 -18.50 4.35 3.57
C TYR A 483 -17.64 3.74 4.69
N PRO A 484 -16.67 2.86 4.36
CA PRO A 484 -15.68 2.40 5.32
C PRO A 484 -14.77 3.55 5.76
N VAL A 485 -14.15 3.36 6.91
CA VAL A 485 -13.23 4.32 7.52
C VAL A 485 -11.78 3.91 7.22
N CYS A 486 -10.96 4.89 6.84
CA CYS A 486 -9.53 4.78 6.65
C CYS A 486 -8.83 5.55 7.77
N MET A 487 -8.34 4.85 8.78
CA MET A 487 -7.61 5.47 9.89
C MET A 487 -6.24 5.94 9.45
N ALA A 488 -5.95 7.23 9.63
CA ALA A 488 -4.68 7.86 9.31
C ALA A 488 -3.96 8.26 10.60
N LYS A 489 -3.00 7.44 11.04
CA LYS A 489 -2.19 7.65 12.26
C LYS A 489 -0.74 7.29 12.04
N THR A 490 0.12 7.51 13.03
CA THR A 490 1.49 7.01 13.01
C THR A 490 1.53 5.49 12.80
N GLN A 491 2.49 5.03 12.01
CA GLN A 491 2.71 3.60 11.76
C GLN A 491 3.54 2.91 12.84
N TYR A 492 4.18 3.65 13.73
CA TYR A 492 5.17 3.11 14.68
C TYR A 492 4.58 2.58 15.98
N SER A 493 3.32 2.83 16.25
CA SER A 493 2.64 2.41 17.48
C SER A 493 1.18 2.08 17.19
N PHE A 494 0.56 1.24 18.02
CA PHE A 494 -0.91 1.09 18.06
C PHE A 494 -1.60 2.39 18.51
N SER A 495 -0.93 3.22 19.30
CA SER A 495 -1.43 4.53 19.70
C SER A 495 -1.17 5.62 18.64
N THR A 496 -1.51 6.85 18.93
CA THR A 496 -1.15 8.02 18.13
C THR A 496 0.18 8.65 18.53
N ASP A 497 0.83 8.14 19.59
CA ASP A 497 2.17 8.53 20.02
C ASP A 497 3.20 7.52 19.47
N PRO A 498 4.09 7.94 18.55
CA PRO A 498 5.10 7.04 17.96
C PRO A 498 6.13 6.50 18.95
N LEU A 499 6.22 7.06 20.16
CA LEU A 499 7.16 6.64 21.19
C LEU A 499 6.60 5.51 22.08
N LEU A 500 5.30 5.27 22.07
CA LEU A 500 4.68 4.18 22.83
C LEU A 500 4.84 2.86 22.06
N MET A 501 5.99 2.20 22.28
CA MET A 501 6.33 0.92 21.66
C MET A 501 5.59 -0.27 22.29
N GLY A 502 5.78 -1.46 21.74
CA GLY A 502 5.18 -2.70 22.23
C GLY A 502 3.69 -2.81 21.87
N ALA A 503 2.85 -3.07 22.86
CA ALA A 503 1.40 -3.21 22.70
C ALA A 503 0.64 -2.30 23.68
N PRO A 504 0.70 -0.97 23.53
CA PRO A 504 -0.02 -0.05 24.40
C PRO A 504 -1.53 -0.29 24.36
N SER A 505 -2.20 -0.09 25.50
CA SER A 505 -3.65 -0.20 25.63
C SER A 505 -4.20 0.84 26.59
N GLY A 506 -5.50 1.11 26.52
CA GLY A 506 -6.15 2.06 27.42
C GLY A 506 -5.83 3.52 27.13
N HIS A 507 -5.26 3.82 25.97
CA HIS A 507 -5.00 5.18 25.49
C HIS A 507 -6.18 5.74 24.72
N ASP A 508 -6.27 7.07 24.63
CA ASP A 508 -7.25 7.73 23.79
C ASP A 508 -6.68 7.98 22.38
N VAL A 509 -7.56 7.98 21.40
CA VAL A 509 -7.22 8.31 20.00
C VAL A 509 -7.82 9.67 19.64
N PRO A 510 -7.00 10.75 19.60
CA PRO A 510 -7.47 12.07 19.21
C PRO A 510 -7.68 12.14 17.68
N ILE A 511 -8.88 12.59 17.29
CA ILE A 511 -9.22 12.84 15.89
C ILE A 511 -9.08 14.33 15.62
N ARG A 512 -8.25 14.70 14.65
CA ARG A 512 -7.99 16.10 14.27
C ARG A 512 -8.84 16.58 13.10
N GLU A 513 -9.13 15.68 12.18
CA GLU A 513 -9.80 16.01 10.93
C GLU A 513 -10.46 14.77 10.33
N VAL A 514 -11.52 15.00 9.56
CA VAL A 514 -12.16 13.94 8.74
C VAL A 514 -12.21 14.44 7.30
N ARG A 515 -11.77 13.62 6.36
CA ARG A 515 -11.72 13.92 4.92
C ARG A 515 -12.55 12.93 4.14
N LEU A 516 -13.29 13.43 3.16
CA LEU A 516 -14.05 12.61 2.23
C LEU A 516 -13.18 12.23 1.02
N SER A 517 -13.10 10.95 0.70
CA SER A 517 -12.61 10.41 -0.57
C SER A 517 -13.79 9.81 -1.31
N ALA A 518 -14.60 10.66 -1.94
CA ALA A 518 -15.91 10.28 -2.49
C ALA A 518 -15.81 9.33 -3.69
N GLY A 519 -14.80 9.49 -4.54
CA GLY A 519 -14.54 8.58 -5.66
C GLY A 519 -13.99 7.23 -5.22
N ALA A 520 -13.10 7.23 -4.24
CA ALA A 520 -12.56 6.00 -3.65
C ALA A 520 -13.55 5.34 -2.67
N GLU A 521 -14.61 6.08 -2.26
CA GLU A 521 -15.69 5.64 -1.38
C GLU A 521 -15.20 5.18 -0.01
N PHE A 522 -14.37 5.98 0.64
CA PHE A 522 -14.00 5.82 2.04
C PHE A 522 -13.83 7.19 2.73
N ILE A 523 -13.89 7.19 4.06
CA ILE A 523 -13.69 8.36 4.90
C ILE A 523 -12.32 8.27 5.57
N VAL A 524 -11.45 9.25 5.35
CA VAL A 524 -10.16 9.34 6.04
C VAL A 524 -10.34 10.02 7.38
N VAL A 525 -9.99 9.33 8.46
CA VAL A 525 -10.00 9.87 9.83
C VAL A 525 -8.57 10.12 10.28
N VAL A 526 -8.20 11.38 10.41
CA VAL A 526 -6.84 11.82 10.72
C VAL A 526 -6.63 11.89 12.23
N CYS A 527 -5.77 11.01 12.75
CA CYS A 527 -5.50 10.82 14.18
C CYS A 527 -4.05 11.19 14.51
N GLY A 528 -3.64 12.42 14.25
CA GLY A 528 -2.27 12.86 14.50
C GLY A 528 -1.72 13.75 13.39
N GLU A 529 -0.40 13.90 13.33
CA GLU A 529 0.26 14.66 12.27
C GLU A 529 0.53 13.73 11.07
N ILE A 530 -0.36 13.77 10.09
CA ILE A 530 -0.21 13.02 8.86
C ILE A 530 0.17 13.97 7.73
N MET A 531 1.29 13.70 7.08
CA MET A 531 1.78 14.52 5.99
C MET A 531 1.44 13.87 4.65
N THR A 532 0.69 14.60 3.84
CA THR A 532 0.40 14.23 2.44
C THR A 532 1.45 14.77 1.46
N MET A 533 2.37 15.59 1.93
CA MET A 533 3.57 16.04 1.23
C MET A 533 4.77 15.88 2.16
N PRO A 534 5.49 14.75 2.11
CA PRO A 534 6.72 14.54 2.86
C PRO A 534 7.81 15.55 2.46
N GLY A 535 8.75 15.82 3.36
CA GLY A 535 9.96 16.56 3.03
C GLY A 535 11.14 15.62 2.85
N LEU A 536 12.14 16.04 2.11
CA LEU A 536 13.43 15.34 2.08
C LEU A 536 14.04 15.35 3.49
N PRO A 537 14.70 14.26 3.93
CA PRO A 537 15.42 14.20 5.20
C PRO A 537 16.68 15.10 5.15
N ARG A 538 17.36 15.21 6.29
CA ARG A 538 18.58 16.01 6.37
C ARG A 538 19.68 15.53 5.40
N VAL A 539 19.81 14.23 5.21
CA VAL A 539 20.69 13.58 4.23
C VAL A 539 19.77 12.69 3.38
N PRO A 540 19.32 13.14 2.20
CA PRO A 540 18.46 12.37 1.34
C PRO A 540 19.24 11.26 0.61
N ALA A 541 18.55 10.18 0.26
CA ALA A 541 19.16 9.08 -0.49
C ALA A 541 19.72 9.52 -1.85
N SER A 542 19.16 10.59 -2.43
CA SER A 542 19.64 11.19 -3.69
C SER A 542 21.12 11.64 -3.66
N GLU A 543 21.70 11.92 -2.48
CA GLU A 543 23.12 12.27 -2.39
C GLU A 543 24.06 11.09 -2.69
N GLY A 544 23.57 9.86 -2.58
CA GLY A 544 24.31 8.63 -2.88
C GLY A 544 23.98 8.00 -4.23
N ILE A 545 22.99 8.55 -4.96
CA ILE A 545 22.59 8.03 -6.26
C ILE A 545 23.37 8.76 -7.36
N ASP A 546 24.01 8.00 -8.25
CA ASP A 546 24.81 8.55 -9.36
C ASP A 546 24.68 7.67 -10.61
N VAL A 547 25.24 8.14 -11.71
CA VAL A 547 25.37 7.41 -12.97
C VAL A 547 26.84 7.36 -13.33
N ASP A 548 27.39 6.15 -13.46
CA ASP A 548 28.80 5.96 -13.81
C ASP A 548 29.10 6.23 -15.31
N ASP A 549 30.38 6.14 -15.68
CA ASP A 549 30.86 6.39 -17.06
C ASP A 549 30.28 5.41 -18.10
N GLU A 550 29.75 4.27 -17.65
CA GLU A 550 29.08 3.27 -18.49
C GLU A 550 27.58 3.51 -18.61
N GLY A 551 27.06 4.55 -17.95
CA GLY A 551 25.64 4.88 -17.91
C GLY A 551 24.82 4.01 -16.91
N LEU A 552 25.49 3.30 -16.01
CA LEU A 552 24.85 2.47 -15.00
C LEU A 552 24.54 3.27 -13.73
N ILE A 553 23.32 3.12 -13.22
CA ILE A 553 22.89 3.80 -11.99
C ILE A 553 23.56 3.16 -10.79
N GLN A 554 24.15 3.96 -9.92
CA GLN A 554 24.80 3.55 -8.68
C GLN A 554 24.02 4.07 -7.48
N GLY A 555 24.14 3.42 -6.31
CA GLY A 555 23.59 3.88 -5.05
C GLY A 555 22.06 3.81 -4.91
N LEU A 556 21.38 3.17 -5.85
CA LEU A 556 19.95 2.92 -5.77
C LEU A 556 19.72 1.61 -4.97
N PHE A 557 19.84 1.70 -3.64
CA PHE A 557 19.70 0.63 -2.63
C PHE A 557 20.73 -0.51 -2.65
#